data_f81a182e22f4dc21066b513496a3a6eb
#
_entry.id   f81a182e22f4dc21066b513496a3a6eb
#
_cell.length_a   1.000
_cell.length_b   1.000
_cell.length_c   1.000
_cell.angle_alpha   90.00
_cell.angle_beta   90.00
_cell.angle_gamma   90.00
#
_symmetry.space_group_name_H-M   'P 1'
#
loop_
_entity.id
_entity.type
_entity.pdbx_description
1 polymer ?
#
loop_
_entity_poly.entity_id
_entity_poly.type
_entity_poly.pdbx_seq_one_letter_code
_entity_poly.pdbx_strand_id
1 'polypeptide(L)'
;MLILCVEGFLVSNFLTDHSQDSYSYLKRVSSERHLYNGFNLLTAEFKAKEDTMCYYGNRGNTEPIHLNPAGIYGLSNSLLETPWRKLQHGKRLFTSVVNQPLPCEVLVQDLLNVLNNEEL
;
A
#
# COMPACT_ATOMS: atom_id res chain seq x y z
N MET A 1 -29.80 -2.03 -1.84
CA MET A 1 -29.12 -0.76 -1.89
C MET A 1 -27.82 -0.87 -2.65
N LEU A 2 -27.55 0.06 -3.49
CA LEU A 2 -26.33 0.06 -4.25
C LEU A 2 -25.22 0.73 -3.48
N ILE A 3 -24.19 -0.01 -3.20
CA ILE A 3 -22.98 0.57 -2.68
C ILE A 3 -22.11 0.94 -3.86
N LEU A 4 -21.91 2.20 -4.01
CA LEU A 4 -21.01 2.68 -5.01
C LEU A 4 -19.60 2.48 -4.51
N CYS A 5 -18.90 1.72 -5.21
CA CYS A 5 -17.54 1.34 -4.95
C CYS A 5 -16.61 2.50 -5.09
N VAL A 6 -16.73 3.39 -4.19
CA VAL A 6 -15.89 4.58 -4.21
C VAL A 6 -14.75 4.28 -3.28
N GLU A 7 -13.67 3.81 -3.83
CA GLU A 7 -12.46 3.55 -3.06
C GLU A 7 -12.04 4.79 -2.26
N GLY A 8 -12.31 5.97 -2.83
CA GLY A 8 -12.10 7.23 -2.12
C GLY A 8 -12.90 7.34 -0.82
N PHE A 9 -14.08 6.74 -0.76
CA PHE A 9 -14.88 6.70 0.48
C PHE A 9 -14.15 5.90 1.57
N LEU A 10 -13.52 4.79 1.21
CA LEU A 10 -12.76 3.98 2.17
C LEU A 10 -11.60 4.76 2.76
N VAL A 11 -10.90 5.53 1.94
CA VAL A 11 -9.79 6.38 2.39
C VAL A 11 -10.32 7.49 3.31
N SER A 12 -11.31 8.23 2.88
CA SER A 12 -11.87 9.34 3.65
C SER A 12 -12.43 8.87 4.99
N ASN A 13 -13.11 7.73 4.99
CA ASN A 13 -13.72 7.21 6.20
C ASN A 13 -12.67 6.82 7.25
N PHE A 14 -11.55 6.24 6.81
CA PHE A 14 -10.46 5.93 7.73
C PHE A 14 -9.83 7.20 8.31
N LEU A 15 -9.58 8.19 7.46
CA LEU A 15 -8.92 9.42 7.88
C LEU A 15 -9.77 10.28 8.82
N THR A 16 -11.09 10.18 8.72
CA THR A 16 -12.02 10.98 9.54
C THR A 16 -12.53 10.25 10.78
N ASP A 17 -12.46 8.93 10.81
CA ASP A 17 -12.89 8.14 11.95
C ASP A 17 -11.68 7.72 12.81
N HIS A 18 -11.54 8.36 13.95
CA HIS A 18 -10.42 8.12 14.87
C HIS A 18 -10.70 7.02 15.88
N SER A 19 -11.82 6.31 15.76
CA SER A 19 -12.22 5.28 16.73
C SER A 19 -11.56 3.93 16.48
N GLN A 20 -10.93 3.72 15.33
CA GLN A 20 -10.34 2.46 14.95
C GLN A 20 -8.90 2.63 14.48
N ASP A 21 -8.05 1.66 14.83
CA ASP A 21 -6.71 1.57 14.24
C ASP A 21 -6.76 0.96 12.84
N SER A 22 -5.61 0.91 12.18
CA SER A 22 -5.50 0.42 10.81
C SER A 22 -6.03 -1.00 10.65
N TYR A 23 -5.59 -1.91 11.49
CA TYR A 23 -6.00 -3.32 11.35
C TYR A 23 -7.49 -3.50 11.61
N SER A 24 -8.00 -2.88 12.67
CA SER A 24 -9.43 -2.97 13.02
C SER A 24 -10.30 -2.39 11.91
N TYR A 25 -9.88 -1.28 11.32
CA TYR A 25 -10.59 -0.68 10.20
C TYR A 25 -10.62 -1.62 8.99
N LEU A 26 -9.47 -2.15 8.60
CA LEU A 26 -9.41 -3.08 7.46
C LEU A 26 -10.16 -4.38 7.74
N LYS A 27 -10.20 -4.82 8.97
CA LYS A 27 -10.97 -6.00 9.37
C LYS A 27 -12.47 -5.76 9.14
N ARG A 28 -12.96 -4.58 9.48
CA ARG A 28 -14.35 -4.21 9.22
C ARG A 28 -14.61 -4.14 7.71
N VAL A 29 -13.70 -3.52 6.96
CA VAL A 29 -13.82 -3.45 5.50
C VAL A 29 -13.84 -4.85 4.89
N SER A 30 -13.03 -5.76 5.41
CA SER A 30 -12.98 -7.13 4.91
C SER A 30 -14.31 -7.87 5.12
N SER A 31 -15.02 -7.57 6.18
CA SER A 31 -16.34 -8.16 6.44
C SER A 31 -17.40 -7.68 5.45
N GLU A 32 -17.15 -6.54 4.83
CA GLU A 32 -18.03 -5.93 3.84
C GLU A 32 -17.47 -6.00 2.42
N ARG A 33 -16.47 -6.85 2.19
CA ARG A 33 -15.73 -6.89 0.93
C ARG A 33 -16.59 -7.08 -0.31
N HIS A 34 -17.70 -7.79 -0.16
CA HIS A 34 -18.63 -8.08 -1.25
C HIS A 34 -19.42 -6.85 -1.72
N LEU A 35 -19.42 -5.77 -0.94
CA LEU A 35 -20.12 -4.54 -1.28
C LEU A 35 -19.31 -3.65 -2.24
N TYR A 36 -18.06 -3.98 -2.49
CA TYR A 36 -17.15 -3.15 -3.28
C TYR A 36 -16.65 -3.89 -4.52
N ASN A 37 -16.31 -3.11 -5.54
CA ASN A 37 -15.52 -3.63 -6.65
C ASN A 37 -14.11 -3.99 -6.19
N GLY A 38 -13.32 -4.60 -7.06
CA GLY A 38 -11.96 -4.94 -6.71
C GLY A 38 -11.13 -3.70 -6.32
N PHE A 39 -10.47 -3.76 -5.18
CA PHE A 39 -9.59 -2.71 -4.73
C PHE A 39 -8.40 -3.26 -3.93
N ASN A 40 -7.38 -2.45 -3.83
CA ASN A 40 -6.25 -2.64 -2.91
C ASN A 40 -6.22 -1.42 -2.00
N LEU A 41 -6.08 -1.65 -0.70
CA LEU A 41 -6.03 -0.56 0.27
C LEU A 41 -4.85 -0.75 1.22
N LEU A 42 -4.04 0.28 1.31
CA LEU A 42 -2.92 0.35 2.24
C LEU A 42 -3.23 1.41 3.28
N THR A 43 -3.00 1.06 4.55
CA THR A 43 -3.14 2.00 5.65
C THR A 43 -1.83 2.08 6.42
N ALA A 44 -1.54 3.26 6.96
CA ALA A 44 -0.36 3.47 7.78
C ALA A 44 -0.67 4.41 8.93
N GLU A 45 -0.13 4.11 10.09
CA GLU A 45 -0.21 4.95 11.27
C GLU A 45 1.21 5.14 11.80
N PHE A 46 1.61 6.39 11.95
CA PHE A 46 2.93 6.73 12.47
C PHE A 46 2.77 7.21 13.91
N LYS A 47 3.28 6.42 14.85
CA LYS A 47 3.15 6.65 16.28
C LYS A 47 4.50 6.77 16.94
N ALA A 48 4.53 7.35 18.16
CA ALA A 48 5.76 7.56 18.88
C ALA A 48 6.47 6.24 19.24
N LYS A 49 5.71 5.16 19.50
CA LYS A 49 6.30 3.88 19.90
C LYS A 49 6.63 2.98 18.73
N GLU A 50 5.68 2.87 17.80
CA GLU A 50 5.85 2.01 16.62
C GLU A 50 4.93 2.46 15.51
N ASP A 51 5.34 2.17 14.29
CA ASP A 51 4.52 2.41 13.12
C ASP A 51 3.75 1.14 12.79
N THR A 52 2.51 1.32 12.36
CA THR A 52 1.66 0.20 11.93
C THR A 52 1.29 0.40 10.47
N MET A 53 1.53 -0.62 9.66
CA MET A 53 1.15 -0.62 8.26
C MET A 53 0.38 -1.88 7.95
N CYS A 54 -0.75 -1.73 7.26
CA CYS A 54 -1.62 -2.85 6.91
C CYS A 54 -2.03 -2.78 5.45
N TYR A 55 -2.37 -3.93 4.91
CA TYR A 55 -2.82 -4.06 3.53
C TYR A 55 -4.04 -4.98 3.47
N TYR A 56 -4.99 -4.61 2.61
CA TYR A 56 -6.12 -5.49 2.29
C TYR A 56 -6.49 -5.34 0.82
N GLY A 57 -6.57 -6.49 0.11
CA GLY A 57 -7.07 -6.55 -1.25
C GLY A 57 -8.29 -7.47 -1.27
N ASN A 58 -9.46 -6.94 -1.67
CA ASN A 58 -10.70 -7.69 -1.52
C ASN A 58 -10.90 -8.80 -2.56
N ARG A 59 -10.02 -8.89 -3.56
CA ARG A 59 -10.12 -9.91 -4.61
C ARG A 59 -9.35 -11.18 -4.30
N GLY A 60 -8.50 -11.19 -3.30
CA GLY A 60 -7.68 -12.38 -3.03
C GLY A 60 -7.34 -12.58 -1.58
N ASN A 61 -7.64 -11.61 -0.73
CA ASN A 61 -7.40 -11.72 0.70
C ASN A 61 -8.73 -11.91 1.43
N THR A 62 -8.77 -12.81 2.40
CA THR A 62 -9.91 -12.94 3.31
C THR A 62 -9.71 -12.07 4.54
N GLU A 63 -8.46 -11.80 4.91
CA GLU A 63 -8.08 -11.05 6.09
C GLU A 63 -7.05 -9.98 5.74
N PRO A 64 -7.05 -8.85 6.47
CA PRO A 64 -5.99 -7.87 6.34
C PRO A 64 -4.63 -8.44 6.75
N ILE A 65 -3.56 -7.88 6.22
CA ILE A 65 -2.19 -8.30 6.52
C ILE A 65 -1.45 -7.14 7.16
N HIS A 66 -0.69 -7.45 8.22
CA HIS A 66 0.27 -6.52 8.76
C HIS A 66 1.52 -6.53 7.89
N LEU A 67 2.00 -5.34 7.54
CA LEU A 67 3.25 -5.19 6.80
C LEU A 67 4.36 -4.77 7.75
N ASN A 68 5.58 -5.18 7.44
CA ASN A 68 6.75 -4.72 8.17
C ASN A 68 7.06 -3.28 7.73
N PRO A 69 7.02 -2.28 8.66
CA PRO A 69 7.30 -0.89 8.28
C PRO A 69 8.70 -0.67 7.68
N ALA A 70 9.64 -1.56 7.96
CA ALA A 70 10.99 -1.50 7.38
C ALA A 70 11.10 -2.29 6.08
N GLY A 71 10.03 -2.95 5.63
CA GLY A 71 10.04 -3.77 4.43
C GLY A 71 9.87 -2.94 3.16
N ILE A 72 10.19 -3.57 2.04
CA ILE A 72 9.98 -3.01 0.71
C ILE A 72 9.02 -3.93 -0.03
N TYR A 73 7.93 -3.36 -0.53
CA TYR A 73 6.86 -4.10 -1.18
C TYR A 73 6.52 -3.51 -2.53
N GLY A 74 5.98 -4.32 -3.41
CA GLY A 74 5.50 -3.87 -4.71
C GLY A 74 4.01 -4.10 -4.86
N LEU A 75 3.32 -3.14 -5.46
CA LEU A 75 1.90 -3.21 -5.74
C LEU A 75 1.62 -2.64 -7.12
N SER A 76 0.90 -3.40 -7.93
CA SER A 76 0.48 -2.97 -9.25
C SER A 76 -0.99 -3.35 -9.45
N ASN A 77 -1.37 -3.81 -10.61
CA ASN A 77 -2.76 -4.06 -10.97
C ASN A 77 -3.36 -5.34 -10.38
N SER A 78 -2.71 -5.94 -9.40
CA SER A 78 -3.17 -7.16 -8.77
C SER A 78 -2.90 -7.06 -7.27
N LEU A 79 -2.80 -8.19 -6.59
CA LEU A 79 -2.52 -8.20 -5.15
C LEU A 79 -1.07 -7.80 -4.88
N LEU A 80 -0.84 -7.39 -3.63
CA LEU A 80 0.49 -7.04 -3.16
C LEU A 80 1.49 -8.14 -3.48
N GLU A 81 2.68 -7.75 -3.92
CA GLU A 81 3.78 -8.67 -4.28
C GLU A 81 3.47 -9.62 -5.43
N THR A 82 2.44 -9.34 -6.25
CA THR A 82 2.25 -10.09 -7.50
C THR A 82 3.48 -9.88 -8.39
N PRO A 83 4.16 -10.95 -8.82
CA PRO A 83 5.50 -10.82 -9.42
C PRO A 83 5.46 -10.43 -10.89
N TRP A 84 4.82 -9.33 -11.21
CA TRP A 84 4.89 -8.75 -12.55
C TRP A 84 6.34 -8.37 -12.86
N ARG A 85 6.75 -8.57 -14.12
CA ARG A 85 8.11 -8.24 -14.53
C ARG A 85 8.47 -6.78 -14.25
N LYS A 86 7.58 -5.88 -14.60
CA LYS A 86 7.77 -4.44 -14.35
C LYS A 86 7.86 -4.14 -12.85
N LEU A 87 7.03 -4.78 -12.06
CA LEU A 87 7.04 -4.61 -10.61
C LEU A 87 8.36 -5.08 -10.01
N GLN A 88 8.85 -6.25 -10.42
CA GLN A 88 10.09 -6.80 -9.91
C GLN A 88 11.29 -5.92 -10.29
N HIS A 89 11.30 -5.41 -11.51
CA HIS A 89 12.36 -4.52 -11.95
C HIS A 89 12.35 -3.20 -11.18
N GLY A 90 11.20 -2.59 -11.05
CA GLY A 90 11.04 -1.34 -10.28
C GLY A 90 11.41 -1.53 -8.82
N LYS A 91 11.04 -2.66 -8.22
CA LYS A 91 11.37 -2.98 -6.84
C LYS A 91 12.88 -3.10 -6.63
N ARG A 92 13.59 -3.72 -7.58
CA ARG A 92 15.06 -3.80 -7.51
C ARG A 92 15.70 -2.42 -7.57
N LEU A 93 15.25 -1.58 -8.50
CA LEU A 93 15.78 -0.22 -8.64
C LEU A 93 15.49 0.60 -7.39
N PHE A 94 14.28 0.53 -6.87
CA PHE A 94 13.89 1.23 -5.65
C PHE A 94 14.74 0.78 -4.46
N THR A 95 14.90 -0.51 -4.28
CA THR A 95 15.70 -1.08 -3.19
C THR A 95 17.14 -0.59 -3.26
N SER A 96 17.71 -0.57 -4.46
CA SER A 96 19.06 -0.07 -4.67
C SER A 96 19.21 1.38 -4.24
N VAL A 97 18.23 2.23 -4.54
CA VAL A 97 18.27 3.65 -4.20
C VAL A 97 18.13 3.87 -2.70
N VAL A 98 17.11 3.26 -2.07
CA VAL A 98 16.80 3.55 -0.66
C VAL A 98 17.82 2.95 0.32
N ASN A 99 18.62 1.99 -0.12
CA ASN A 99 19.67 1.40 0.71
C ASN A 99 20.96 2.21 0.71
N GLN A 100 21.03 3.32 -0.05
CA GLN A 100 22.19 4.19 -0.08
C GLN A 100 21.97 5.37 0.88
N PRO A 101 23.01 5.80 1.62
CA PRO A 101 22.90 6.97 2.49
C PRO A 101 23.02 8.26 1.68
N LEU A 102 21.98 8.60 0.94
CA LEU A 102 21.98 9.75 0.04
C LEU A 102 21.39 11.00 0.69
N PRO A 103 21.90 12.19 0.37
CA PRO A 103 21.22 13.43 0.71
C PRO A 103 19.82 13.47 0.10
N CYS A 104 18.90 14.18 0.74
CA CYS A 104 17.50 14.22 0.32
C CYS A 104 17.33 14.59 -1.17
N GLU A 105 18.07 15.57 -1.64
CA GLU A 105 17.96 16.04 -3.02
C GLU A 105 18.39 14.96 -4.02
N VAL A 106 19.47 14.25 -3.72
CA VAL A 106 19.96 13.16 -4.55
C VAL A 106 18.98 11.99 -4.50
N LEU A 107 18.46 11.68 -3.32
CA LEU A 107 17.47 10.61 -3.14
C LEU A 107 16.23 10.87 -4.00
N VAL A 108 15.68 12.08 -3.95
CA VAL A 108 14.50 12.44 -4.75
C VAL A 108 14.79 12.27 -6.23
N GLN A 109 15.93 12.75 -6.72
CA GLN A 109 16.28 12.64 -8.13
C GLN A 109 16.43 11.18 -8.56
N ASP A 110 17.08 10.35 -7.74
CA ASP A 110 17.27 8.94 -8.04
C ASP A 110 15.95 8.19 -8.06
N LEU A 111 15.03 8.52 -7.15
CA LEU A 111 13.68 7.93 -7.15
C LEU A 111 12.88 8.33 -8.40
N LEU A 112 13.00 9.59 -8.83
CA LEU A 112 12.38 10.02 -10.08
C LEU A 112 12.95 9.28 -11.28
N ASN A 113 14.24 8.97 -11.27
CA ASN A 113 14.85 8.17 -12.32
C ASN A 113 14.32 6.75 -12.36
N VAL A 114 13.96 6.17 -11.21
CA VAL A 114 13.29 4.86 -11.17
C VAL A 114 11.93 4.93 -11.87
N LEU A 115 11.16 5.99 -11.59
CA LEU A 115 9.85 6.17 -12.22
C LEU A 115 9.95 6.32 -13.74
N ASN A 116 11.00 6.95 -14.21
CA ASN A 116 11.21 7.25 -15.63
C ASN A 116 12.03 6.19 -16.36
N ASN A 117 12.29 5.05 -15.73
CA ASN A 117 13.08 3.99 -16.34
C ASN A 117 12.30 3.33 -17.47
N GLU A 118 12.85 3.32 -18.67
CA GLU A 118 12.23 2.79 -19.88
C GLU A 118 12.55 1.32 -20.15
N GLU A 119 13.40 0.69 -19.35
CA GLU A 119 13.76 -0.72 -19.50
C GLU A 119 12.69 -1.69 -18.98
N LEU A 120 11.60 -1.15 -18.55
CA LEU A 120 10.52 -1.92 -17.94
C LEU A 120 9.61 -2.60 -18.98
#